data_7d41f75610d970ba388411085073d86d
#
_entry.id   7d41f75610d970ba388411085073d86d
#
_cell.length_a   1.000
_cell.length_b   1.000
_cell.length_c   1.000
_cell.angle_alpha   90.00
_cell.angle_beta   90.00
_cell.angle_gamma   90.00
#
_symmetry.space_group_name_H-M   'P 1'
#
loop_
_entity.id
_entity.type
_entity.pdbx_description
1 polymer ?
#
loop_
_entity_poly.entity_id
_entity_poly.type
_entity_poly.pdbx_seq_one_letter_code
_entity_poly.pdbx_strand_id
1 'polypeptide(L)'
;AFEAVLRFLVGKEYGEKTIATAGLKLMILSAGGGIVLFSIIDLIGNYPYTTQLFWITYTYALKTMLSFFVRGKGYSKLFASSGIINAICLAGFSVLFLVIADFGTNGYLYAIGLSYLCTSVYLITAGKIYRDIDLRIRCRPALVEMLRFSAPLILYNIGYWLINMSGRYVLLLFTSYSVVGMYIAVMKIS
;
A
#
# COMPACT_ATOMS: atom_id res chain seq x y z
N ALA A 1 10.23 -2.85 0.27
CA ALA A 1 10.36 -3.06 -1.18
C ALA A 1 10.08 -1.77 -1.99
N PHE A 2 9.10 -0.95 -1.60
CA PHE A 2 8.73 0.25 -2.38
C PHE A 2 9.79 1.35 -2.32
N GLU A 3 10.44 1.53 -1.18
CA GLU A 3 11.56 2.46 -1.00
C GLU A 3 12.79 2.07 -1.85
N ALA A 4 12.97 0.77 -2.11
CA ALA A 4 13.99 0.30 -3.04
C ALA A 4 13.73 0.82 -4.46
N VAL A 5 12.49 0.84 -4.93
CA VAL A 5 12.14 1.41 -6.25
C VAL A 5 12.61 2.86 -6.35
N LEU A 6 12.34 3.67 -5.32
CA LEU A 6 12.77 5.07 -5.29
C LEU A 6 14.29 5.19 -5.31
N ARG A 7 14.99 4.44 -4.45
CA ARG A 7 16.45 4.48 -4.34
C ARG A 7 17.14 4.16 -5.66
N PHE A 8 16.76 3.05 -6.28
CA PHE A 8 17.41 2.58 -7.52
C PHE A 8 17.06 3.48 -8.72
N LEU A 9 15.88 4.13 -8.73
CA LEU A 9 15.54 5.14 -9.74
C LEU A 9 16.39 6.40 -9.59
N VAL A 10 16.53 6.92 -8.37
CA VAL A 10 17.32 8.12 -8.10
C VAL A 10 18.81 7.85 -8.30
N GLY A 11 19.30 6.68 -7.90
CA GLY A 11 20.69 6.26 -8.08
C GLY A 11 21.07 5.96 -9.54
N LYS A 12 20.11 5.84 -10.45
CA LYS A 12 20.33 5.51 -11.89
C LYS A 12 21.17 4.25 -12.12
N GLU A 13 21.18 3.34 -11.15
CA GLU A 13 21.95 2.09 -11.24
C GLU A 13 21.38 1.14 -12.30
N TYR A 14 20.07 1.22 -12.53
CA TYR A 14 19.34 0.43 -13.53
C TYR A 14 18.43 1.33 -14.37
N GLY A 15 18.11 0.91 -15.59
CA GLY A 15 17.17 1.62 -16.45
C GLY A 15 15.75 1.63 -15.84
N GLU A 16 15.00 2.71 -16.07
CA GLU A 16 13.64 2.91 -15.56
C GLU A 16 12.72 1.72 -15.85
N LYS A 17 12.79 1.17 -17.06
CA LYS A 17 12.01 -0.02 -17.47
C LYS A 17 12.34 -1.26 -16.65
N THR A 18 13.63 -1.46 -16.32
CA THR A 18 14.08 -2.59 -15.52
C THR A 18 13.53 -2.50 -14.10
N ILE A 19 13.57 -1.31 -13.50
CA ILE A 19 13.09 -1.07 -12.14
C ILE A 19 11.57 -1.18 -12.06
N ALA A 20 10.83 -0.59 -13.03
CA ALA A 20 9.37 -0.72 -13.11
C ALA A 20 8.94 -2.19 -13.18
N THR A 21 9.59 -2.94 -14.08
CA THR A 21 9.31 -4.36 -14.30
C THR A 21 9.70 -5.20 -13.08
N ALA A 22 10.84 -4.89 -12.42
CA ALA A 22 11.26 -5.57 -11.21
C ALA A 22 10.28 -5.34 -10.05
N GLY A 23 9.84 -4.10 -9.85
CA GLY A 23 8.84 -3.75 -8.84
C GLY A 23 7.52 -4.50 -9.05
N LEU A 24 7.02 -4.55 -10.30
CA LEU A 24 5.81 -5.31 -10.64
C LEU A 24 5.97 -6.81 -10.41
N LYS A 25 7.09 -7.41 -10.82
CA LYS A 25 7.36 -8.83 -10.57
C LYS A 25 7.43 -9.16 -9.08
N LEU A 26 8.07 -8.29 -8.27
CA LEU A 26 8.07 -8.43 -6.81
C LEU A 26 6.67 -8.38 -6.24
N MET A 27 5.84 -7.47 -6.74
CA MET A 27 4.46 -7.33 -6.31
C MET A 27 3.63 -8.57 -6.65
N ILE A 28 3.75 -9.11 -7.87
CA ILE A 28 3.07 -10.35 -8.28
C ILE A 28 3.54 -11.54 -7.43
N LEU A 29 4.85 -11.65 -7.19
CA LEU A 29 5.40 -12.72 -6.36
C LEU A 29 4.90 -12.62 -4.90
N SER A 30 4.88 -11.42 -4.34
CA SER A 30 4.35 -11.19 -2.99
C SER A 30 2.84 -11.44 -2.91
N ALA A 31 2.09 -11.19 -4.00
CA ALA A 31 0.67 -11.50 -4.07
C ALA A 31 0.41 -13.01 -3.96
N GLY A 32 1.20 -13.83 -4.67
CA GLY A 32 1.13 -15.28 -4.55
C GLY A 32 1.36 -15.77 -3.10
N GLY A 33 2.44 -15.28 -2.47
CA GLY A 33 2.71 -15.58 -1.06
C GLY A 33 1.62 -15.07 -0.10
N GLY A 34 1.07 -13.90 -0.41
CA GLY A 34 -0.01 -13.32 0.38
C GLY A 34 -1.31 -14.11 0.28
N ILE A 35 -1.69 -14.59 -0.90
CA ILE A 35 -2.87 -15.46 -1.06
C ILE A 35 -2.75 -16.68 -0.14
N VAL A 36 -1.57 -17.32 -0.14
CA VAL A 36 -1.32 -18.48 0.73
C VAL A 36 -1.44 -18.11 2.21
N LEU A 37 -0.81 -17.03 2.63
CA LEU A 37 -0.87 -16.57 4.03
C LEU A 37 -2.29 -16.22 4.47
N PHE A 38 -3.03 -15.44 3.68
CA PHE A 38 -4.40 -15.07 4.01
C PHE A 38 -5.35 -16.26 3.99
N SER A 39 -5.14 -17.23 3.09
CA SER A 39 -5.91 -18.49 3.09
C SER A 39 -5.64 -19.35 4.34
N ILE A 40 -4.40 -19.39 4.83
CA ILE A 40 -4.06 -20.08 6.07
C ILE A 40 -4.72 -19.38 7.28
N ILE A 41 -4.68 -18.05 7.33
CA ILE A 41 -5.31 -17.26 8.40
C ILE A 41 -6.82 -17.50 8.42
N ASP A 42 -7.45 -17.53 7.25
CA ASP A 42 -8.89 -17.77 7.11
C ASP A 42 -9.26 -19.19 7.56
N LEU A 43 -8.44 -20.19 7.22
CA LEU A 43 -8.63 -21.58 7.62
C LEU A 43 -8.52 -21.79 9.15
N ILE A 44 -7.62 -21.04 9.81
CA ILE A 44 -7.38 -21.16 11.26
C ILE A 44 -8.43 -20.42 12.07
N GLY A 45 -8.82 -19.21 11.65
CA GLY A 45 -9.60 -18.30 12.47
C GLY A 45 -10.98 -17.94 11.92
N ASN A 46 -11.30 -18.29 10.66
CA ASN A 46 -12.57 -17.94 9.98
C ASN A 46 -12.98 -16.46 10.19
N TYR A 47 -12.02 -15.55 10.01
CA TYR A 47 -12.25 -14.12 10.25
C TYR A 47 -13.10 -13.49 9.14
N PRO A 48 -14.18 -12.76 9.46
CA PRO A 48 -15.15 -12.28 8.48
C PRO A 48 -14.60 -11.26 7.46
N TYR A 49 -13.42 -10.69 7.70
CA TYR A 49 -12.86 -9.60 6.87
C TYR A 49 -11.54 -9.98 6.18
N THR A 50 -11.14 -11.22 6.17
CA THR A 50 -9.86 -11.69 5.62
C THR A 50 -9.70 -11.29 4.14
N THR A 51 -10.73 -11.53 3.34
CA THR A 51 -10.74 -11.21 1.90
C THR A 51 -10.63 -9.71 1.66
N GLN A 52 -11.34 -8.88 2.43
CA GLN A 52 -11.28 -7.42 2.32
C GLN A 52 -9.90 -6.88 2.72
N LEU A 53 -9.30 -7.44 3.78
CA LEU A 53 -7.95 -7.05 4.21
C LEU A 53 -6.90 -7.40 3.15
N PHE A 54 -7.00 -8.59 2.54
CA PHE A 54 -6.15 -8.96 1.41
C PHE A 54 -6.28 -7.97 0.25
N TRP A 55 -7.51 -7.67 -0.16
CA TRP A 55 -7.81 -6.71 -1.20
C TRP A 55 -7.21 -5.32 -0.93
N ILE A 56 -7.44 -4.76 0.26
CA ILE A 56 -6.90 -3.46 0.68
C ILE A 56 -5.38 -3.47 0.67
N THR A 57 -4.76 -4.53 1.20
CA THR A 57 -3.30 -4.63 1.28
C THR A 57 -2.65 -4.58 -0.10
N TYR A 58 -3.20 -5.31 -1.07
CA TYR A 58 -2.62 -5.35 -2.42
C TYR A 58 -2.94 -4.11 -3.25
N THR A 59 -4.11 -3.54 -3.13
CA THR A 59 -4.43 -2.27 -3.79
C THR A 59 -3.60 -1.12 -3.22
N TYR A 60 -3.38 -1.09 -1.90
CA TYR A 60 -2.45 -0.16 -1.26
C TYR A 60 -1.01 -0.35 -1.72
N ALA A 61 -0.54 -1.59 -1.81
CA ALA A 61 0.80 -1.92 -2.27
C ALA A 61 1.02 -1.44 -3.72
N LEU A 62 0.04 -1.68 -4.62
CA LEU A 62 0.06 -1.21 -6.00
C LEU A 62 0.16 0.31 -6.08
N LYS A 63 -0.74 1.01 -5.40
CA LYS A 63 -0.77 2.48 -5.34
C LYS A 63 0.57 3.02 -4.83
N THR A 64 1.10 2.45 -3.76
CA THR A 64 2.33 2.92 -3.12
C THR A 64 3.53 2.70 -4.04
N MET A 65 3.66 1.54 -4.66
CA MET A 65 4.72 1.26 -5.64
C MET A 65 4.70 2.27 -6.79
N LEU A 66 3.54 2.52 -7.39
CA LEU A 66 3.39 3.47 -8.49
C LEU A 66 3.71 4.90 -8.04
N SER A 67 3.33 5.29 -6.84
CA SER A 67 3.63 6.59 -6.26
C SER A 67 5.13 6.80 -6.08
N PHE A 68 5.85 5.82 -5.56
CA PHE A 68 7.31 5.89 -5.43
C PHE A 68 8.01 5.88 -6.80
N PHE A 69 7.49 5.14 -7.76
CA PHE A 69 8.02 5.13 -9.12
C PHE A 69 7.91 6.51 -9.79
N VAL A 70 6.74 7.14 -9.72
CA VAL A 70 6.49 8.48 -10.25
C VAL A 70 7.36 9.53 -9.55
N ARG A 71 7.52 9.42 -8.25
CA ARG A 71 8.40 10.28 -7.46
C ARG A 71 9.87 10.10 -7.86
N GLY A 72 10.31 8.87 -8.08
CA GLY A 72 11.68 8.56 -8.53
C GLY A 72 11.99 9.10 -9.92
N LYS A 73 10.99 9.23 -10.80
CA LYS A 73 11.11 9.90 -12.11
C LYS A 73 11.15 11.43 -12.01
N GLY A 74 11.01 11.99 -10.83
CA GLY A 74 11.01 13.45 -10.62
C GLY A 74 9.64 14.11 -10.88
N TYR A 75 8.57 13.35 -11.11
CA TYR A 75 7.22 13.89 -11.33
C TYR A 75 6.52 14.23 -10.02
N SER A 76 7.12 15.14 -9.22
CA SER A 76 6.64 15.51 -7.88
C SER A 76 5.20 16.05 -7.88
N LYS A 77 4.80 16.78 -8.93
CA LYS A 77 3.41 17.28 -9.08
C LYS A 77 2.41 16.14 -9.23
N LEU A 78 2.75 15.11 -10.01
CA LEU A 78 1.91 13.95 -10.20
C LEU A 78 1.82 13.11 -8.92
N PHE A 79 2.91 13.02 -8.17
CA PHE A 79 2.91 12.39 -6.84
C PHE A 79 1.98 13.14 -5.87
N ALA A 80 2.09 14.47 -5.78
CA ALA A 80 1.24 15.27 -4.91
C ALA A 80 -0.25 15.18 -5.30
N SER A 81 -0.57 15.30 -6.61
CA SER A 81 -1.95 15.18 -7.10
C SER A 81 -2.56 13.80 -6.84
N SER A 82 -1.76 12.74 -6.82
CA SER A 82 -2.24 11.39 -6.49
C SER A 82 -2.78 11.29 -5.06
N GLY A 83 -2.18 12.02 -4.11
CA GLY A 83 -2.68 12.11 -2.74
C GLY A 83 -4.05 12.79 -2.65
N ILE A 84 -4.21 13.89 -3.38
CA ILE A 84 -5.49 14.63 -3.44
C ILE A 84 -6.58 13.77 -4.07
N ILE A 85 -6.29 13.12 -5.20
CA ILE A 85 -7.23 12.23 -5.88
C ILE A 85 -7.64 11.07 -4.97
N ASN A 86 -6.67 10.48 -4.27
CA ASN A 86 -6.97 9.41 -3.32
C ASN A 86 -7.92 9.87 -2.21
N ALA A 87 -7.73 11.07 -1.67
CA ALA A 87 -8.60 11.62 -0.62
C ALA A 87 -10.02 11.88 -1.16
N ILE A 88 -10.15 12.47 -2.35
CA ILE A 88 -11.44 12.75 -2.99
C ILE A 88 -12.16 11.43 -3.31
N CYS A 89 -11.48 10.45 -3.89
CA CYS A 89 -12.05 9.14 -4.19
C CYS A 89 -12.48 8.41 -2.90
N LEU A 90 -11.66 8.45 -1.85
CA LEU A 90 -12.00 7.83 -0.57
C LEU A 90 -13.24 8.47 0.04
N ALA A 91 -13.32 9.80 0.06
CA ALA A 91 -14.50 10.53 0.57
C ALA A 91 -15.75 10.19 -0.26
N GLY A 92 -15.66 10.24 -1.59
CA GLY A 92 -16.77 9.94 -2.49
C GLY A 92 -17.28 8.51 -2.32
N PHE A 93 -16.40 7.51 -2.36
CA PHE A 93 -16.77 6.10 -2.16
C PHE A 93 -17.28 5.82 -0.74
N SER A 94 -16.73 6.50 0.28
CA SER A 94 -17.23 6.35 1.65
C SER A 94 -18.67 6.85 1.77
N VAL A 95 -19.00 8.02 1.20
CA VAL A 95 -20.38 8.52 1.17
C VAL A 95 -21.28 7.56 0.41
N LEU A 96 -20.85 7.09 -0.74
CA LEU A 96 -21.64 6.19 -1.60
C LEU A 96 -21.95 4.87 -0.89
N PHE A 97 -20.96 4.23 -0.26
CA PHE A 97 -21.16 2.90 0.33
C PHE A 97 -21.70 2.94 1.76
N LEU A 98 -21.39 3.97 2.55
CA LEU A 98 -21.89 4.08 3.91
C LEU A 98 -23.27 4.77 4.00
N VAL A 99 -23.48 5.83 3.20
CA VAL A 99 -24.70 6.65 3.32
C VAL A 99 -25.77 6.20 2.32
N ILE A 100 -25.40 5.94 1.06
CA ILE A 100 -26.37 5.63 0.01
C ILE A 100 -26.67 4.12 -0.04
N ALA A 101 -25.65 3.27 0.04
CA ALA A 101 -25.81 1.83 -0.10
C ALA A 101 -25.97 1.08 1.23
N ASP A 102 -25.70 1.75 2.36
CA ASP A 102 -25.80 1.23 3.73
C ASP A 102 -25.10 -0.11 3.98
N PHE A 103 -23.91 -0.28 3.37
CA PHE A 103 -23.11 -1.51 3.50
C PHE A 103 -22.35 -1.61 4.82
N GLY A 104 -22.52 -0.66 5.74
CA GLY A 104 -21.85 -0.63 7.03
C GLY A 104 -20.31 -0.75 6.92
N THR A 105 -19.70 -1.51 7.82
CA THR A 105 -18.22 -1.67 7.88
C THR A 105 -17.62 -2.22 6.58
N ASN A 106 -18.32 -3.17 5.93
CA ASN A 106 -17.85 -3.72 4.64
C ASN A 106 -17.78 -2.65 3.56
N GLY A 107 -18.75 -1.72 3.52
CA GLY A 107 -18.76 -0.61 2.58
C GLY A 107 -17.54 0.28 2.72
N TYR A 108 -17.13 0.58 3.95
CA TYR A 108 -15.93 1.36 4.21
C TYR A 108 -14.65 0.67 3.74
N LEU A 109 -14.54 -0.64 3.97
CA LEU A 109 -13.39 -1.41 3.50
C LEU A 109 -13.29 -1.43 1.97
N TYR A 110 -14.41 -1.61 1.28
CA TYR A 110 -14.44 -1.52 -0.20
C TYR A 110 -14.13 -0.11 -0.69
N ALA A 111 -14.60 0.95 -0.03
CA ALA A 111 -14.28 2.33 -0.36
C ALA A 111 -12.77 2.60 -0.35
N ILE A 112 -12.07 2.10 0.68
CA ILE A 112 -10.61 2.20 0.79
C ILE A 112 -9.92 1.51 -0.40
N GLY A 113 -10.25 0.26 -0.68
CA GLY A 113 -9.63 -0.50 -1.77
C GLY A 113 -9.87 0.14 -3.14
N LEU A 114 -11.10 0.59 -3.41
CA LEU A 114 -11.46 1.28 -4.65
C LEU A 114 -10.76 2.62 -4.80
N SER A 115 -10.60 3.41 -3.73
CA SER A 115 -9.85 4.66 -3.78
C SER A 115 -8.38 4.44 -4.19
N TYR A 116 -7.76 3.37 -3.68
CA TYR A 116 -6.41 2.99 -4.08
C TYR A 116 -6.33 2.54 -5.53
N LEU A 117 -7.31 1.79 -6.03
CA LEU A 117 -7.39 1.40 -7.44
C LEU A 117 -7.54 2.60 -8.35
N CYS A 118 -8.49 3.50 -8.07
CA CYS A 118 -8.68 4.73 -8.86
C CYS A 118 -7.39 5.55 -8.93
N THR A 119 -6.70 5.71 -7.79
CA THR A 119 -5.43 6.43 -7.74
C THR A 119 -4.35 5.70 -8.55
N SER A 120 -4.32 4.38 -8.52
CA SER A 120 -3.38 3.57 -9.30
C SER A 120 -3.60 3.73 -10.80
N VAL A 121 -4.85 3.69 -11.25
CA VAL A 121 -5.23 3.93 -12.65
C VAL A 121 -4.82 5.35 -13.07
N TYR A 122 -5.08 6.35 -12.24
CA TYR A 122 -4.63 7.72 -12.49
C TYR A 122 -3.11 7.80 -12.66
N LEU A 123 -2.33 7.21 -11.76
CA LEU A 123 -0.86 7.21 -11.84
C LEU A 123 -0.34 6.51 -13.10
N ILE A 124 -0.95 5.39 -13.48
CA ILE A 124 -0.57 4.64 -14.70
C ILE A 124 -0.85 5.46 -15.95
N THR A 125 -2.00 6.10 -16.03
CA THR A 125 -2.43 6.86 -17.22
C THR A 125 -1.69 8.18 -17.32
N ALA A 126 -1.69 9.00 -16.27
CA ALA A 126 -1.05 10.32 -16.25
C ALA A 126 0.49 10.21 -16.26
N GLY A 127 1.06 9.22 -15.60
CA GLY A 127 2.51 8.95 -15.58
C GLY A 127 3.00 8.18 -16.81
N LYS A 128 2.09 7.73 -17.69
CA LYS A 128 2.40 6.87 -18.86
C LYS A 128 3.26 5.65 -18.52
N ILE A 129 3.10 5.13 -17.29
CA ILE A 129 3.91 4.04 -16.73
C ILE A 129 3.78 2.76 -17.55
N TYR A 130 2.65 2.55 -18.23
CA TYR A 130 2.44 1.41 -19.11
C TYR A 130 3.49 1.28 -20.24
N ARG A 131 4.18 2.37 -20.60
CA ARG A 131 5.29 2.38 -21.58
C ARG A 131 6.62 1.93 -21.00
N ASP A 132 6.75 1.98 -19.69
CA ASP A 132 7.97 1.62 -18.96
C ASP A 132 7.94 0.17 -18.47
N ILE A 133 6.81 -0.52 -18.63
CA ILE A 133 6.65 -1.91 -18.20
C ILE A 133 6.93 -2.82 -19.39
N ASP A 134 7.98 -3.64 -19.28
CA ASP A 134 8.28 -4.70 -20.23
C ASP A 134 8.57 -6.01 -19.50
N LEU A 135 7.57 -6.87 -19.40
CA LEU A 135 7.66 -8.14 -18.67
C LEU A 135 8.69 -9.12 -19.25
N ARG A 136 9.19 -8.88 -20.48
CA ARG A 136 10.21 -9.73 -21.14
C ARG A 136 11.63 -9.45 -20.61
N ILE A 137 11.85 -8.30 -20.00
CA ILE A 137 13.17 -7.93 -19.48
C ILE A 137 13.57 -8.88 -18.34
N ARG A 138 14.77 -9.48 -18.45
CA ARG A 138 15.41 -10.23 -17.35
C ARG A 138 15.91 -9.24 -16.29
N CYS A 139 15.10 -8.99 -15.25
CA CYS A 139 15.41 -8.09 -14.14
C CYS A 139 15.92 -8.82 -12.88
N ARG A 140 16.41 -10.07 -13.01
CA ARG A 140 16.85 -10.90 -11.86
C ARG A 140 17.89 -10.22 -10.98
N PRO A 141 18.99 -9.61 -11.49
CA PRO A 141 19.94 -8.91 -10.64
C PRO A 141 19.30 -7.75 -9.88
N ALA A 142 18.55 -6.89 -10.57
CA ALA A 142 17.84 -5.79 -9.92
C ALA A 142 16.83 -6.28 -8.86
N LEU A 143 16.13 -7.37 -9.10
CA LEU A 143 15.21 -8.01 -8.14
C LEU A 143 15.94 -8.44 -6.86
N VAL A 144 17.08 -9.13 -7.00
CA VAL A 144 17.86 -9.62 -5.85
C VAL A 144 18.39 -8.45 -5.02
N GLU A 145 18.92 -7.42 -5.67
CA GLU A 145 19.41 -6.23 -4.98
C GLU A 145 18.30 -5.45 -4.28
N MET A 146 17.14 -5.29 -4.94
CA MET A 146 15.96 -4.67 -4.33
C MET A 146 15.47 -5.45 -3.09
N LEU A 147 15.48 -6.78 -3.15
CA LEU A 147 15.13 -7.64 -2.01
C LEU A 147 16.15 -7.49 -0.88
N ARG A 148 17.45 -7.55 -1.20
CA ARG A 148 18.52 -7.41 -0.22
C ARG A 148 18.49 -6.05 0.48
N PHE A 149 18.21 -5.00 -0.26
CA PHE A 149 18.01 -3.66 0.31
C PHE A 149 16.73 -3.58 1.17
N SER A 150 15.66 -4.25 0.76
CA SER A 150 14.38 -4.21 1.46
C SER A 150 14.36 -5.03 2.75
N ALA A 151 15.22 -6.06 2.87
CA ALA A 151 15.24 -6.94 4.03
C ALA A 151 15.46 -6.18 5.38
N PRO A 152 16.49 -5.33 5.53
CA PRO A 152 16.67 -4.57 6.77
C PRO A 152 15.55 -3.53 7.00
N LEU A 153 14.94 -3.00 5.93
CA LEU A 153 13.81 -2.07 6.04
C LEU A 153 12.54 -2.75 6.58
N ILE A 154 12.38 -4.05 6.37
CA ILE A 154 11.27 -4.80 6.97
C ILE A 154 11.38 -4.79 8.48
N LEU A 155 12.58 -5.06 9.04
CA LEU A 155 12.82 -5.01 10.48
C LEU A 155 12.59 -3.61 11.05
N TYR A 156 13.05 -2.57 10.36
CA TYR A 156 12.78 -1.18 10.73
C TYR A 156 11.28 -0.88 10.77
N ASN A 157 10.54 -1.27 9.73
CA ASN A 157 9.09 -1.02 9.66
C ASN A 157 8.31 -1.81 10.72
N ILE A 158 8.73 -3.04 11.05
CA ILE A 158 8.15 -3.82 12.16
C ILE A 158 8.41 -3.09 13.49
N GLY A 159 9.64 -2.64 13.74
CA GLY A 159 9.98 -1.87 14.93
C GLY A 159 9.16 -0.59 15.05
N TYR A 160 9.05 0.17 13.98
CA TYR A 160 8.23 1.38 13.92
C TYR A 160 6.75 1.08 14.20
N TRP A 161 6.21 0.00 13.62
CA TRP A 161 4.83 -0.43 13.86
C TRP A 161 4.62 -0.83 15.33
N LEU A 162 5.56 -1.60 15.91
CA LEU A 162 5.50 -1.98 17.33
C LEU A 162 5.48 -0.76 18.25
N ILE A 163 6.33 0.24 18.00
CA ILE A 163 6.36 1.48 18.78
C ILE A 163 5.02 2.22 18.68
N ASN A 164 4.48 2.38 17.47
CA ASN A 164 3.20 3.07 17.29
C ASN A 164 2.00 2.32 17.86
N MET A 165 2.04 0.98 17.87
CA MET A 165 0.96 0.17 18.42
C MET A 165 1.07 0.00 19.94
N SER A 166 2.30 -0.04 20.50
CA SER A 166 2.53 -0.25 21.93
C SER A 166 1.76 0.76 22.80
N GLY A 167 1.77 2.04 22.43
CA GLY A 167 1.01 3.08 23.14
C GLY A 167 -0.48 2.79 23.24
N ARG A 168 -1.08 2.22 22.19
CA ARG A 168 -2.51 1.87 22.17
C ARG A 168 -2.81 0.67 23.07
N TYR A 169 -1.95 -0.36 23.03
CA TYR A 169 -2.11 -1.53 23.88
C TYR A 169 -1.88 -1.19 25.36
N VAL A 170 -0.88 -0.37 25.66
CA VAL A 170 -0.65 0.10 27.03
C VAL A 170 -1.83 0.90 27.56
N LEU A 171 -2.37 1.83 26.75
CA LEU A 171 -3.60 2.56 27.13
C LEU A 171 -4.77 1.62 27.37
N LEU A 172 -4.93 0.58 26.56
CA LEU A 172 -6.04 -0.37 26.67
C LEU A 172 -5.97 -1.18 27.98
N LEU A 173 -4.77 -1.41 28.53
CA LEU A 173 -4.59 -2.10 29.80
C LEU A 173 -5.04 -1.25 31.01
N PHE A 174 -4.97 0.08 30.92
CA PHE A 174 -5.25 0.98 32.03
C PHE A 174 -6.54 1.80 31.85
N THR A 175 -7.14 1.78 30.64
CA THR A 175 -8.29 2.63 30.31
C THR A 175 -9.35 1.87 29.49
N SER A 176 -10.47 2.55 29.18
CA SER A 176 -11.54 1.99 28.37
C SER A 176 -11.30 2.17 26.85
N TYR A 177 -11.99 1.38 26.03
CA TYR A 177 -11.97 1.50 24.57
C TYR A 177 -12.33 2.89 24.07
N SER A 178 -13.20 3.62 24.78
CA SER A 178 -13.57 5.00 24.44
C SER A 178 -12.38 5.96 24.50
N VAL A 179 -11.54 5.85 25.54
CA VAL A 179 -10.35 6.69 25.71
C VAL A 179 -9.30 6.37 24.64
N VAL A 180 -9.13 5.09 24.31
CA VAL A 180 -8.24 4.68 23.21
C VAL A 180 -8.72 5.21 21.88
N GLY A 181 -10.05 5.21 21.66
CA GLY A 181 -10.65 5.82 20.45
C GLY A 181 -10.35 7.31 20.32
N MET A 182 -10.51 8.09 21.42
CA MET A 182 -10.16 9.51 21.45
C MET A 182 -8.65 9.73 21.20
N TYR A 183 -7.80 8.92 21.81
CA TYR A 183 -6.35 9.00 21.57
C TYR A 183 -5.98 8.78 20.11
N ILE A 184 -6.58 7.76 19.46
CA ILE A 184 -6.35 7.49 18.03
C ILE A 184 -6.83 8.66 17.16
N ALA A 185 -7.96 9.28 17.51
CA ALA A 185 -8.50 10.43 16.77
C ALA A 185 -7.56 11.63 16.86
N VAL A 186 -7.04 11.93 18.05
CA VAL A 186 -6.07 13.03 18.27
C VAL A 186 -4.78 12.78 17.50
N MET A 187 -4.25 11.54 17.53
CA MET A 187 -3.02 11.18 16.81
C MET A 187 -3.16 11.26 15.28
N LYS A 188 -4.37 11.26 14.73
CA LYS A 188 -4.60 11.46 13.29
C LYS A 188 -4.53 12.93 12.86
N ILE A 189 -4.66 13.86 13.80
CA ILE A 189 -4.66 15.31 13.54
C ILE A 189 -3.25 15.89 13.70
N SER A 190 -2.41 15.25 14.51
CA SER A 190 -1.00 15.61 14.71
C SER A 190 -0.10 15.08 13.60
#